data_c6e4171ce00eb23adb157abbe91a2ed6
#
_entry.id   c6e4171ce00eb23adb157abbe91a2ed6
#
_cell.length_a   1.000
_cell.length_b   1.000
_cell.length_c   1.000
_cell.angle_alpha   90.00
_cell.angle_beta   90.00
_cell.angle_gamma   90.00
#
_symmetry.space_group_name_H-M   'P 1'
#
loop_
_entity.id
_entity.type
_entity.pdbx_description
1 polymer ?
#
loop_
_entity_poly.entity_id
_entity_poly.type
_entity_poly.pdbx_seq_one_letter_code
_entity_poly.pdbx_strand_id
1 'polypeptide(L)'
;MPDRPMHTVPGLFDRLTALYADGMRASVEGRLHDAIALFSEAIQLDDQYRQGNVTLYAQRAFAYQRLGDHVGAIRDYGRAIEMEPPVNQAQYLFHRGMCFTALGGHEEHAVNDFGRAIALSPDQPGPYHLRGKLYATDLGRYAEAIADFDCLLTMHPVAEAYQLRGYAKLNLGRGREAIPDLLAANRLEQDTYTDYLLAWAGAIAPDDELFYHSMQAVLAADAESYRQYFLDNDDFARFRHQPRFRQIVGV
;
A
#
# COMPACT_ATOMS: atom_id res chain seq x y z
N MET A 1 -5.91 -41.21 -26.98
CA MET A 1 -4.80 -41.91 -26.34
C MET A 1 -5.30 -42.33 -24.97
N PRO A 2 -5.20 -43.64 -24.59
CA PRO A 2 -5.78 -44.08 -23.32
C PRO A 2 -5.04 -43.46 -22.14
N ASP A 3 -5.83 -43.08 -21.13
CA ASP A 3 -5.40 -42.65 -19.79
C ASP A 3 -4.30 -43.59 -19.25
N ARG A 4 -3.09 -43.07 -19.14
CA ARG A 4 -2.11 -43.73 -18.28
C ARG A 4 -2.60 -43.60 -16.86
N PRO A 5 -2.78 -44.68 -16.10
CA PRO A 5 -3.11 -44.61 -14.69
C PRO A 5 -2.03 -43.77 -13.98
N MET A 6 -2.46 -42.87 -13.09
CA MET A 6 -1.57 -42.14 -12.17
C MET A 6 -0.74 -43.16 -11.41
N HIS A 7 0.44 -43.51 -11.94
CA HIS A 7 1.42 -44.27 -11.16
C HIS A 7 1.90 -43.30 -10.06
N THR A 8 1.45 -43.53 -8.87
CA THR A 8 2.06 -42.96 -7.65
C THR A 8 3.52 -43.38 -7.68
N VAL A 9 4.40 -42.45 -8.06
CA VAL A 9 5.84 -42.67 -7.96
C VAL A 9 6.14 -42.83 -6.49
N PRO A 10 6.63 -44.02 -6.03
CA PRO A 10 6.91 -44.20 -4.63
C PRO A 10 7.87 -43.13 -4.11
N GLY A 11 7.52 -42.45 -3.02
CA GLY A 11 8.34 -41.42 -2.40
C GLY A 11 8.22 -40.01 -3.04
N LEU A 12 7.47 -39.82 -4.14
CA LEU A 12 7.28 -38.49 -4.74
C LEU A 12 6.61 -37.51 -3.78
N PHE A 13 5.51 -37.95 -3.17
CA PHE A 13 4.76 -37.14 -2.22
C PHE A 13 5.61 -36.80 -0.99
N ASP A 14 6.36 -37.77 -0.47
CA ASP A 14 7.27 -37.57 0.67
C ASP A 14 8.36 -36.55 0.33
N ARG A 15 8.94 -36.64 -0.89
CA ARG A 15 9.97 -35.70 -1.33
C ARG A 15 9.42 -34.28 -1.53
N LEU A 16 8.25 -34.12 -2.16
CA LEU A 16 7.59 -32.82 -2.29
C LEU A 16 7.27 -32.20 -0.93
N THR A 17 6.74 -33.01 -0.02
CA THR A 17 6.43 -32.59 1.34
C THR A 17 7.68 -32.15 2.10
N ALA A 18 8.78 -32.90 1.98
CA ALA A 18 10.06 -32.56 2.60
C ALA A 18 10.61 -31.24 2.03
N LEU A 19 10.67 -31.08 0.70
CA LEU A 19 11.14 -29.85 0.06
C LEU A 19 10.29 -28.62 0.46
N TYR A 20 8.97 -28.79 0.51
CA TYR A 20 8.07 -27.74 0.96
C TYR A 20 8.34 -27.36 2.44
N ALA A 21 8.42 -28.34 3.33
CA ALA A 21 8.67 -28.10 4.76
C ALA A 21 10.03 -27.42 5.00
N ASP A 22 11.07 -27.86 4.30
CA ASP A 22 12.42 -27.28 4.41
C ASP A 22 12.45 -25.87 3.82
N GLY A 23 11.76 -25.61 2.70
CA GLY A 23 11.59 -24.29 2.12
C GLY A 23 10.86 -23.32 3.04
N MET A 24 9.77 -23.78 3.69
CA MET A 24 9.05 -23.01 4.69
C MET A 24 9.92 -22.67 5.90
N ARG A 25 10.68 -23.64 6.40
CA ARG A 25 11.63 -23.44 7.52
C ARG A 25 12.69 -22.41 7.13
N ALA A 26 13.31 -22.56 5.97
CA ALA A 26 14.30 -21.61 5.47
C ALA A 26 13.71 -20.19 5.32
N SER A 27 12.47 -20.07 4.83
CA SER A 27 11.77 -18.79 4.73
C SER A 27 11.55 -18.14 6.10
N VAL A 28 11.09 -18.89 7.10
CA VAL A 28 10.88 -18.39 8.48
C VAL A 28 12.20 -17.94 9.11
N GLU A 29 13.29 -18.69 8.90
CA GLU A 29 14.63 -18.37 9.39
C GLU A 29 15.31 -17.22 8.63
N GLY A 30 14.67 -16.66 7.60
CA GLY A 30 15.23 -15.58 6.79
C GLY A 30 16.26 -16.03 5.76
N ARG A 31 16.49 -17.33 5.57
CA ARG A 31 17.36 -17.89 4.54
C ARG A 31 16.64 -17.93 3.19
N LEU A 32 16.35 -16.72 2.65
CA LEU A 32 15.45 -16.56 1.51
C LEU A 32 15.98 -17.21 0.23
N HIS A 33 17.27 -17.18 -0.02
CA HIS A 33 17.88 -17.86 -1.18
C HIS A 33 17.71 -19.38 -1.10
N ASP A 34 17.90 -19.96 0.08
CA ASP A 34 17.67 -21.40 0.29
C ASP A 34 16.20 -21.77 0.09
N ALA A 35 15.28 -20.95 0.63
CA ALA A 35 13.85 -21.14 0.44
C ALA A 35 13.46 -21.12 -1.06
N ILE A 36 13.96 -20.16 -1.82
CA ILE A 36 13.74 -20.05 -3.26
C ILE A 36 14.29 -21.28 -4.00
N ALA A 37 15.47 -21.75 -3.64
CA ALA A 37 16.06 -22.94 -4.24
C ALA A 37 15.23 -24.20 -3.96
N LEU A 38 14.82 -24.41 -2.72
CA LEU A 38 13.99 -25.56 -2.30
C LEU A 38 12.62 -25.54 -2.97
N PHE A 39 11.93 -24.40 -3.00
CA PHE A 39 10.66 -24.29 -3.74
C PHE A 39 10.85 -24.47 -5.24
N SER A 40 11.99 -24.04 -5.81
CA SER A 40 12.26 -24.25 -7.24
C SER A 40 12.48 -25.73 -7.57
N GLU A 41 13.18 -26.48 -6.72
CA GLU A 41 13.31 -27.93 -6.85
C GLU A 41 11.95 -28.63 -6.72
N ALA A 42 11.13 -28.21 -5.73
CA ALA A 42 9.79 -28.74 -5.55
C ALA A 42 8.90 -28.47 -6.78
N ILE A 43 8.95 -27.27 -7.37
CA ILE A 43 8.20 -26.91 -8.59
C ILE A 43 8.64 -27.76 -9.78
N GLN A 44 9.95 -27.94 -9.98
CA GLN A 44 10.44 -28.79 -11.08
C GLN A 44 9.93 -30.24 -10.95
N LEU A 45 9.90 -30.74 -9.73
CA LEU A 45 9.39 -32.08 -9.43
C LEU A 45 7.87 -32.16 -9.65
N ASP A 46 7.12 -31.14 -9.18
CA ASP A 46 5.67 -31.02 -9.35
C ASP A 46 5.27 -30.94 -10.82
N ASP A 47 5.95 -30.10 -11.60
CA ASP A 47 5.71 -29.92 -13.05
C ASP A 47 6.01 -31.21 -13.84
N GLN A 48 7.07 -31.94 -13.46
CA GLN A 48 7.41 -33.22 -14.09
C GLN A 48 6.28 -34.24 -13.98
N TYR A 49 5.56 -34.21 -12.85
CA TYR A 49 4.47 -35.14 -12.57
C TYR A 49 3.07 -34.51 -12.74
N ARG A 50 2.99 -33.24 -13.17
CA ARG A 50 1.76 -32.51 -13.45
C ARG A 50 0.76 -32.48 -12.29
N GLN A 51 1.26 -32.29 -11.08
CA GLN A 51 0.40 -32.21 -9.89
C GLN A 51 -0.30 -30.84 -9.80
N GLY A 52 0.33 -29.76 -10.28
CA GLY A 52 -0.25 -28.41 -10.32
C GLY A 52 -0.38 -27.78 -8.95
N ASN A 53 0.66 -27.85 -8.13
CA ASN A 53 0.62 -27.32 -6.77
C ASN A 53 0.84 -25.80 -6.73
N VAL A 54 -0.25 -25.05 -6.69
CA VAL A 54 -0.27 -23.58 -6.62
C VAL A 54 0.53 -23.03 -5.45
N THR A 55 0.49 -23.72 -4.30
CA THR A 55 1.14 -23.28 -3.07
C THR A 55 2.64 -23.11 -3.22
N LEU A 56 3.29 -23.95 -4.03
CA LEU A 56 4.74 -23.87 -4.28
C LEU A 56 5.11 -22.55 -4.96
N TYR A 57 4.35 -22.14 -5.99
CA TYR A 57 4.54 -20.85 -6.65
C TYR A 57 4.28 -19.69 -5.71
N ALA A 58 3.20 -19.75 -4.92
CA ALA A 58 2.86 -18.69 -3.97
C ALA A 58 3.93 -18.51 -2.89
N GLN A 59 4.48 -19.60 -2.34
CA GLN A 59 5.53 -19.54 -1.31
C GLN A 59 6.86 -19.04 -1.90
N ARG A 60 7.21 -19.45 -3.12
CA ARG A 60 8.40 -18.91 -3.78
C ARG A 60 8.24 -17.43 -4.11
N ALA A 61 7.06 -17.00 -4.57
CA ALA A 61 6.73 -15.60 -4.79
C ALA A 61 6.90 -14.79 -3.50
N PHE A 62 6.40 -15.29 -2.38
CA PHE A 62 6.55 -14.64 -1.07
C PHE A 62 8.04 -14.53 -0.65
N ALA A 63 8.82 -15.57 -0.89
CA ALA A 63 10.26 -15.52 -0.63
C ALA A 63 10.98 -14.50 -1.53
N TYR A 64 10.64 -14.42 -2.82
CA TYR A 64 11.13 -13.39 -3.74
C TYR A 64 10.74 -11.98 -3.28
N GLN A 65 9.47 -11.77 -2.89
CA GLN A 65 8.99 -10.48 -2.38
C GLN A 65 9.79 -10.03 -1.14
N ARG A 66 10.01 -10.92 -0.19
CA ARG A 66 10.83 -10.61 1.00
C ARG A 66 12.31 -10.35 0.68
N LEU A 67 12.83 -10.97 -0.37
CA LEU A 67 14.19 -10.73 -0.85
C LEU A 67 14.32 -9.39 -1.62
N GLY A 68 13.19 -8.78 -2.02
CA GLY A 68 13.16 -7.60 -2.89
C GLY A 68 13.21 -7.92 -4.39
N ASP A 69 13.20 -9.20 -4.78
CA ASP A 69 13.03 -9.58 -6.19
C ASP A 69 11.55 -9.52 -6.57
N HIS A 70 11.06 -8.29 -6.78
CA HIS A 70 9.67 -8.05 -7.13
C HIS A 70 9.29 -8.62 -8.50
N VAL A 71 10.24 -8.72 -9.43
CA VAL A 71 10.01 -9.30 -10.77
C VAL A 71 9.75 -10.81 -10.66
N GLY A 72 10.59 -11.52 -9.90
CA GLY A 72 10.40 -12.93 -9.59
C GLY A 72 9.07 -13.19 -8.87
N ALA A 73 8.74 -12.34 -7.89
CA ALA A 73 7.49 -12.43 -7.15
C ALA A 73 6.26 -12.23 -8.05
N ILE A 74 6.24 -11.20 -8.91
CA ILE A 74 5.14 -10.92 -9.85
C ILE A 74 4.88 -12.09 -10.77
N ARG A 75 5.94 -12.68 -11.32
CA ARG A 75 5.85 -13.86 -12.21
C ARG A 75 5.18 -15.04 -11.48
N ASP A 76 5.64 -15.36 -10.28
CA ASP A 76 5.18 -16.53 -9.55
C ASP A 76 3.77 -16.32 -8.95
N TYR A 77 3.44 -15.12 -8.45
CA TYR A 77 2.05 -14.78 -8.09
C TYR A 77 1.13 -14.81 -9.32
N GLY A 78 1.62 -14.33 -10.48
CA GLY A 78 0.90 -14.45 -11.75
C GLY A 78 0.54 -15.89 -12.07
N ARG A 79 1.50 -16.80 -11.89
CA ARG A 79 1.29 -18.22 -12.12
C ARG A 79 0.29 -18.82 -11.12
N ALA A 80 0.39 -18.44 -9.84
CA ALA A 80 -0.57 -18.87 -8.83
C ALA A 80 -2.00 -18.40 -9.16
N ILE A 81 -2.17 -17.15 -9.62
CA ILE A 81 -3.46 -16.60 -10.04
C ILE A 81 -4.06 -17.36 -11.22
N GLU A 82 -3.24 -17.74 -12.21
CA GLU A 82 -3.70 -18.53 -13.37
C GLU A 82 -4.18 -19.94 -12.99
N MET A 83 -3.57 -20.53 -11.97
CA MET A 83 -3.85 -21.91 -11.54
C MET A 83 -5.02 -21.99 -10.56
N GLU A 84 -5.29 -20.94 -9.79
CA GLU A 84 -6.35 -20.91 -8.78
C GLU A 84 -7.71 -20.50 -9.35
N PRO A 85 -8.82 -21.09 -8.83
CA PRO A 85 -10.15 -20.56 -9.10
C PRO A 85 -10.26 -19.09 -8.67
N PRO A 86 -11.02 -18.25 -9.40
CA PRO A 86 -11.10 -16.81 -9.11
C PRO A 86 -11.39 -16.46 -7.64
N VAL A 87 -12.25 -17.24 -6.97
CA VAL A 87 -12.64 -17.02 -5.57
C VAL A 87 -11.46 -17.06 -4.58
N ASN A 88 -10.37 -17.77 -4.91
CA ASN A 88 -9.20 -17.94 -4.05
C ASN A 88 -8.04 -16.98 -4.40
N GLN A 89 -8.19 -16.13 -5.43
CA GLN A 89 -7.09 -15.33 -5.96
C GLN A 89 -6.79 -14.06 -5.14
N ALA A 90 -7.67 -13.65 -4.23
CA ALA A 90 -7.61 -12.34 -3.57
C ALA A 90 -6.24 -12.06 -2.92
N GLN A 91 -5.69 -13.02 -2.20
CA GLN A 91 -4.40 -12.86 -1.52
C GLN A 91 -3.24 -12.73 -2.52
N TYR A 92 -3.22 -13.51 -3.58
CA TYR A 92 -2.16 -13.45 -4.59
C TYR A 92 -2.21 -12.14 -5.38
N LEU A 93 -3.41 -11.67 -5.71
CA LEU A 93 -3.63 -10.35 -6.33
C LEU A 93 -3.12 -9.24 -5.41
N PHE A 94 -3.45 -9.28 -4.13
CA PHE A 94 -2.98 -8.29 -3.15
C PHE A 94 -1.45 -8.25 -3.10
N HIS A 95 -0.78 -9.39 -2.94
CA HIS A 95 0.68 -9.44 -2.88
C HIS A 95 1.34 -9.06 -4.22
N ARG A 96 0.76 -9.43 -5.37
CA ARG A 96 1.27 -9.01 -6.67
C ARG A 96 1.13 -7.50 -6.87
N GLY A 97 0.02 -6.91 -6.46
CA GLY A 97 -0.20 -5.47 -6.43
C GLY A 97 0.85 -4.75 -5.58
N MET A 98 1.19 -5.27 -4.40
CA MET A 98 2.28 -4.74 -3.57
C MET A 98 3.64 -4.79 -4.29
N CYS A 99 3.92 -5.87 -5.02
CA CYS A 99 5.15 -5.97 -5.80
C CYS A 99 5.19 -4.96 -6.96
N PHE A 100 4.07 -4.73 -7.66
CA PHE A 100 3.96 -3.68 -8.67
C PHE A 100 4.20 -2.28 -8.08
N THR A 101 3.62 -2.00 -6.91
CA THR A 101 3.85 -0.73 -6.20
C THR A 101 5.34 -0.55 -5.86
N ALA A 102 6.00 -1.59 -5.38
CA ALA A 102 7.41 -1.54 -4.99
C ALA A 102 8.36 -1.35 -6.19
N LEU A 103 7.99 -1.79 -7.39
CA LEU A 103 8.78 -1.58 -8.61
C LEU A 103 8.73 -0.12 -9.09
N GLY A 104 7.65 0.61 -8.81
CA GLY A 104 7.39 1.93 -9.40
C GLY A 104 7.11 1.88 -10.91
N GLY A 105 6.35 2.86 -11.41
CA GLY A 105 5.97 2.93 -12.82
C GLY A 105 4.97 1.85 -13.27
N HIS A 106 4.37 1.13 -12.32
CA HIS A 106 3.39 0.07 -12.54
C HIS A 106 2.09 0.28 -11.74
N GLU A 107 1.78 1.53 -11.39
CA GLU A 107 0.69 1.91 -10.49
C GLU A 107 -0.67 1.39 -10.98
N GLU A 108 -0.95 1.47 -12.27
CA GLU A 108 -2.21 0.98 -12.84
C GLU A 108 -2.34 -0.55 -12.77
N HIS A 109 -1.24 -1.30 -12.83
CA HIS A 109 -1.26 -2.74 -12.59
C HIS A 109 -1.57 -3.05 -11.13
N ALA A 110 -0.96 -2.31 -10.19
CA ALA A 110 -1.23 -2.44 -8.77
C ALA A 110 -2.69 -2.11 -8.44
N VAL A 111 -3.21 -0.99 -8.97
CA VAL A 111 -4.61 -0.57 -8.83
C VAL A 111 -5.59 -1.63 -9.34
N ASN A 112 -5.31 -2.23 -10.50
CA ASN A 112 -6.13 -3.31 -11.05
C ASN A 112 -6.13 -4.55 -10.12
N ASP A 113 -4.96 -4.97 -9.66
CA ASP A 113 -4.84 -6.12 -8.78
C ASP A 113 -5.52 -5.89 -7.43
N PHE A 114 -5.34 -4.72 -6.80
CA PHE A 114 -6.07 -4.35 -5.59
C PHE A 114 -7.58 -4.27 -5.83
N GLY A 115 -8.02 -3.74 -6.97
CA GLY A 115 -9.44 -3.69 -7.35
C GLY A 115 -10.06 -5.07 -7.44
N ARG A 116 -9.37 -6.03 -8.05
CA ARG A 116 -9.80 -7.43 -8.13
C ARG A 116 -9.78 -8.11 -6.76
N ALA A 117 -8.77 -7.85 -5.93
CA ALA A 117 -8.69 -8.35 -4.56
C ALA A 117 -9.89 -7.88 -3.72
N ILE A 118 -10.25 -6.59 -3.80
CA ILE A 118 -11.43 -6.00 -3.15
C ILE A 118 -12.72 -6.68 -3.62
N ALA A 119 -12.86 -6.89 -4.93
CA ALA A 119 -14.07 -7.53 -5.47
C ALA A 119 -14.26 -8.97 -4.96
N LEU A 120 -13.15 -9.67 -4.67
CA LEU A 120 -13.17 -11.04 -4.15
C LEU A 120 -13.28 -11.11 -2.62
N SER A 121 -12.74 -10.12 -1.92
CA SER A 121 -12.69 -10.07 -0.44
C SER A 121 -12.88 -8.62 0.02
N PRO A 122 -14.13 -8.10 0.01
CA PRO A 122 -14.42 -6.70 0.30
C PRO A 122 -14.25 -6.31 1.77
N ASP A 123 -14.04 -7.26 2.65
CA ASP A 123 -13.81 -7.11 4.10
C ASP A 123 -12.34 -6.95 4.48
N GLN A 124 -11.43 -7.01 3.50
CA GLN A 124 -9.99 -6.87 3.75
C GLN A 124 -9.56 -5.40 3.64
N PRO A 125 -9.02 -4.78 4.72
CA PRO A 125 -8.65 -3.36 4.70
C PRO A 125 -7.41 -3.06 3.84
N GLY A 126 -6.46 -3.99 3.74
CA GLY A 126 -5.17 -3.78 3.07
C GLY A 126 -5.27 -3.31 1.62
N PRO A 127 -6.06 -3.95 0.76
CA PRO A 127 -6.22 -3.51 -0.63
C PRO A 127 -6.81 -2.11 -0.78
N TYR A 128 -7.78 -1.71 0.05
CA TYR A 128 -8.32 -0.34 0.06
C TYR A 128 -7.25 0.67 0.47
N HIS A 129 -6.48 0.36 1.50
CA HIS A 129 -5.42 1.23 1.98
C HIS A 129 -4.39 1.51 0.87
N LEU A 130 -3.83 0.46 0.27
CA LEU A 130 -2.77 0.62 -0.73
C LEU A 130 -3.28 1.23 -2.03
N ARG A 131 -4.50 0.88 -2.48
CA ARG A 131 -5.09 1.46 -3.68
C ARG A 131 -5.44 2.93 -3.46
N GLY A 132 -6.05 3.26 -2.33
CA GLY A 132 -6.36 4.65 -1.94
C GLY A 132 -5.09 5.50 -1.84
N LYS A 133 -4.00 4.96 -1.29
CA LYS A 133 -2.70 5.63 -1.23
C LYS A 133 -2.17 5.92 -2.64
N LEU A 134 -2.11 4.93 -3.53
CA LEU A 134 -1.69 5.12 -4.93
C LEU A 134 -2.54 6.17 -5.64
N TYR A 135 -3.86 6.15 -5.45
CA TYR A 135 -4.75 7.15 -6.02
C TYR A 135 -4.42 8.56 -5.52
N ALA A 136 -4.13 8.71 -4.22
CA ALA A 136 -3.88 10.02 -3.61
C ALA A 136 -2.49 10.58 -3.94
N THR A 137 -1.45 9.74 -3.94
CA THR A 137 -0.05 10.20 -3.98
C THR A 137 0.57 10.14 -5.37
N ASP A 138 0.28 9.09 -6.13
CA ASP A 138 0.99 8.80 -7.38
C ASP A 138 0.14 9.15 -8.62
N LEU A 139 -1.18 8.95 -8.54
CA LEU A 139 -2.08 9.09 -9.68
C LEU A 139 -2.92 10.37 -9.66
N GLY A 140 -2.97 11.11 -8.55
CA GLY A 140 -3.79 12.32 -8.41
C GLY A 140 -5.31 12.06 -8.54
N ARG A 141 -5.75 10.82 -8.32
CA ARG A 141 -7.15 10.38 -8.43
C ARG A 141 -7.85 10.52 -7.07
N TYR A 142 -7.98 11.76 -6.62
CA TYR A 142 -8.38 12.10 -5.25
C TYR A 142 -9.80 11.64 -4.89
N ALA A 143 -10.73 11.65 -5.83
CA ALA A 143 -12.10 11.21 -5.57
C ALA A 143 -12.16 9.68 -5.29
N GLU A 144 -11.41 8.91 -6.06
CA GLU A 144 -11.28 7.47 -5.86
C GLU A 144 -10.53 7.13 -4.56
N ALA A 145 -9.50 7.91 -4.23
CA ALA A 145 -8.79 7.78 -2.96
C ALA A 145 -9.73 7.97 -1.76
N ILE A 146 -10.58 9.02 -1.79
CA ILE A 146 -11.58 9.28 -0.73
C ILE A 146 -12.52 8.08 -0.58
N ALA A 147 -13.02 7.52 -1.68
CA ALA A 147 -13.93 6.38 -1.64
C ALA A 147 -13.27 5.14 -0.99
N ASP A 148 -12.00 4.88 -1.30
CA ASP A 148 -11.27 3.77 -0.69
C ASP A 148 -11.02 4.01 0.81
N PHE A 149 -10.63 5.22 1.20
CA PHE A 149 -10.45 5.55 2.61
C PHE A 149 -11.77 5.58 3.39
N ASP A 150 -12.90 5.93 2.76
CA ASP A 150 -14.21 5.82 3.38
C ASP A 150 -14.51 4.36 3.76
N CYS A 151 -14.27 3.42 2.85
CA CYS A 151 -14.41 1.99 3.14
C CYS A 151 -13.42 1.53 4.23
N LEU A 152 -12.13 1.87 4.07
CA LEU A 152 -11.10 1.48 5.04
C LEU A 152 -11.43 1.95 6.45
N LEU A 153 -11.82 3.20 6.63
CA LEU A 153 -12.05 3.80 7.95
C LEU A 153 -13.30 3.26 8.66
N THR A 154 -14.24 2.63 7.94
CA THR A 154 -15.33 1.88 8.58
C THR A 154 -14.86 0.58 9.21
N MET A 155 -13.81 -0.04 8.65
CA MET A 155 -13.24 -1.32 9.10
C MET A 155 -12.09 -1.11 10.09
N HIS A 156 -11.23 -0.14 9.81
CA HIS A 156 -9.96 0.04 10.50
C HIS A 156 -9.56 1.52 10.59
N PRO A 157 -9.97 2.25 11.64
CA PRO A 157 -9.60 3.65 11.86
C PRO A 157 -8.12 3.77 12.20
N VAL A 158 -7.31 4.32 11.28
CA VAL A 158 -5.87 4.56 11.45
C VAL A 158 -5.51 5.99 11.05
N ALA A 159 -4.48 6.55 11.68
CA ALA A 159 -4.06 7.94 11.49
C ALA A 159 -3.73 8.22 10.01
N GLU A 160 -2.93 7.38 9.36
CA GLU A 160 -2.54 7.53 7.95
C GLU A 160 -3.75 7.61 7.00
N ALA A 161 -4.79 6.81 7.23
CA ALA A 161 -5.97 6.83 6.37
C ALA A 161 -6.77 8.14 6.52
N TYR A 162 -6.92 8.66 7.73
CA TYR A 162 -7.51 9.98 7.94
C TYR A 162 -6.65 11.08 7.30
N GLN A 163 -5.34 11.04 7.49
CA GLN A 163 -4.41 12.02 6.92
C GLN A 163 -4.49 12.04 5.39
N LEU A 164 -4.42 10.87 4.74
CA LEU A 164 -4.48 10.77 3.28
C LEU A 164 -5.86 11.13 2.71
N ARG A 165 -6.97 10.81 3.43
CA ARG A 165 -8.30 11.27 3.03
C ARG A 165 -8.43 12.79 3.13
N GLY A 166 -7.90 13.37 4.21
CA GLY A 166 -7.80 14.82 4.38
C GLY A 166 -6.97 15.46 3.26
N TYR A 167 -5.80 14.92 2.95
CA TYR A 167 -4.95 15.36 1.83
C TYR A 167 -5.69 15.30 0.49
N ALA A 168 -6.38 14.20 0.20
CA ALA A 168 -7.17 14.08 -1.03
C ALA A 168 -8.30 15.14 -1.12
N LYS A 169 -8.98 15.44 0.00
CA LYS A 169 -9.99 16.49 0.07
C LYS A 169 -9.38 17.88 -0.15
N LEU A 170 -8.19 18.17 0.39
CA LEU A 170 -7.50 19.43 0.16
C LEU A 170 -7.18 19.66 -1.32
N ASN A 171 -6.67 18.64 -2.00
CA ASN A 171 -6.39 18.71 -3.43
C ASN A 171 -7.64 18.93 -4.31
N LEU A 172 -8.82 18.59 -3.78
CA LEU A 172 -10.12 18.92 -4.40
C LEU A 172 -10.68 20.29 -3.97
N GLY A 173 -9.92 21.10 -3.22
CA GLY A 173 -10.38 22.38 -2.69
C GLY A 173 -11.41 22.27 -1.56
N ARG A 174 -11.58 21.08 -0.95
CA ARG A 174 -12.59 20.78 0.06
C ARG A 174 -12.05 20.97 1.48
N GLY A 175 -11.42 22.10 1.76
CA GLY A 175 -10.72 22.37 3.03
C GLY A 175 -11.58 22.14 4.28
N ARG A 176 -12.82 22.63 4.30
CA ARG A 176 -13.74 22.42 5.45
C ARG A 176 -14.01 20.95 5.74
N GLU A 177 -14.05 20.12 4.72
CA GLU A 177 -14.30 18.69 4.85
C GLU A 177 -13.03 17.91 5.23
N ALA A 178 -11.85 18.48 4.98
CA ALA A 178 -10.58 17.89 5.35
C ALA A 178 -10.28 18.06 6.86
N ILE A 179 -10.69 19.18 7.47
CA ILE A 179 -10.39 19.51 8.87
C ILE A 179 -10.73 18.37 9.85
N PRO A 180 -11.95 17.79 9.86
CA PRO A 180 -12.29 16.73 10.81
C PRO A 180 -11.43 15.47 10.64
N ASP A 181 -11.00 15.14 9.42
CA ASP A 181 -10.11 14.02 9.17
C ASP A 181 -8.71 14.29 9.73
N LEU A 182 -8.14 15.45 9.43
CA LEU A 182 -6.80 15.82 9.89
C LEU A 182 -6.74 15.95 11.43
N LEU A 183 -7.80 16.46 12.05
CA LEU A 183 -7.92 16.46 13.51
C LEU A 183 -8.06 15.04 14.08
N ALA A 184 -8.71 14.13 13.37
CA ALA A 184 -8.78 12.73 13.77
C ALA A 184 -7.41 12.04 13.63
N ALA A 185 -6.67 12.31 12.56
CA ALA A 185 -5.31 11.84 12.38
C ALA A 185 -4.40 12.27 13.53
N ASN A 186 -4.36 13.58 13.85
CA ASN A 186 -3.54 14.12 14.95
C ASN A 186 -3.94 13.60 16.34
N ARG A 187 -5.20 13.24 16.56
CA ARG A 187 -5.61 12.62 17.83
C ARG A 187 -5.10 11.19 17.97
N LEU A 188 -4.95 10.48 16.87
CA LEU A 188 -4.41 9.11 16.87
C LEU A 188 -2.89 9.10 16.90
N GLU A 189 -2.28 9.96 16.13
CA GLU A 189 -0.83 10.11 16.03
C GLU A 189 -0.49 11.55 15.67
N GLN A 190 0.21 12.26 16.56
CA GLN A 190 0.62 13.63 16.30
C GLN A 190 1.78 13.66 15.31
N ASP A 191 1.62 14.41 14.22
CA ASP A 191 2.58 14.49 13.13
C ASP A 191 2.66 15.90 12.55
N THR A 192 3.87 16.42 12.37
CA THR A 192 4.12 17.78 11.84
C THR A 192 3.56 17.96 10.43
N TYR A 193 3.57 16.92 9.61
CA TYR A 193 2.98 17.01 8.28
C TYR A 193 1.45 17.14 8.34
N THR A 194 0.79 16.47 9.28
CA THR A 194 -0.65 16.64 9.53
C THR A 194 -0.98 18.07 9.98
N ASP A 195 -0.13 18.69 10.83
CA ASP A 195 -0.30 20.10 11.21
C ASP A 195 -0.13 21.03 10.01
N TYR A 196 0.81 20.74 9.08
CA TYR A 196 0.93 21.48 7.82
C TYR A 196 -0.35 21.34 6.96
N LEU A 197 -0.91 20.14 6.85
CA LEU A 197 -2.18 19.92 6.15
C LEU A 197 -3.36 20.67 6.83
N LEU A 198 -3.37 20.80 8.16
CA LEU A 198 -4.34 21.59 8.89
C LEU A 198 -4.19 23.10 8.59
N ALA A 199 -2.97 23.59 8.50
CA ALA A 199 -2.74 24.96 8.04
C ALA A 199 -3.28 25.17 6.61
N TRP A 200 -3.00 24.23 5.71
CA TRP A 200 -3.54 24.28 4.37
C TRP A 200 -5.08 24.22 4.33
N ALA A 201 -5.67 23.35 5.16
CA ALA A 201 -7.12 23.28 5.32
C ALA A 201 -7.73 24.62 5.80
N GLY A 202 -7.10 25.27 6.77
CA GLY A 202 -7.50 26.59 7.28
C GLY A 202 -7.43 27.68 6.21
N ALA A 203 -6.40 27.64 5.37
CA ALA A 203 -6.27 28.57 4.25
C ALA A 203 -7.40 28.39 3.21
N ILE A 204 -7.72 27.16 2.83
CA ILE A 204 -8.80 26.87 1.86
C ILE A 204 -10.18 27.12 2.49
N ALA A 205 -10.38 26.79 3.76
CA ALA A 205 -11.66 26.90 4.48
C ALA A 205 -12.02 28.31 4.96
N PRO A 206 -11.30 29.37 4.62
CA PRO A 206 -11.07 30.68 5.23
C PRO A 206 -11.21 30.66 6.78
N ASP A 207 -10.45 29.80 7.44
CA ASP A 207 -10.30 29.75 8.89
C ASP A 207 -8.88 30.24 9.27
N ASP A 208 -8.74 31.56 9.41
CA ASP A 208 -7.45 32.19 9.65
C ASP A 208 -6.84 31.79 11.00
N GLU A 209 -7.65 31.53 12.02
CA GLU A 209 -7.12 31.12 13.32
C GLU A 209 -6.57 29.68 13.28
N LEU A 210 -7.26 28.76 12.61
CA LEU A 210 -6.74 27.41 12.37
C LEU A 210 -5.44 27.47 11.56
N PHE A 211 -5.41 28.28 10.49
CA PHE A 211 -4.21 28.46 9.67
C PHE A 211 -3.01 28.92 10.52
N TYR A 212 -3.15 30.01 11.26
CA TYR A 212 -2.04 30.54 12.06
C TYR A 212 -1.62 29.64 13.21
N HIS A 213 -2.58 28.99 13.87
CA HIS A 213 -2.29 28.05 14.95
C HIS A 213 -1.46 26.87 14.45
N SER A 214 -1.91 26.25 13.37
CA SER A 214 -1.22 25.09 12.78
C SER A 214 0.14 25.49 12.19
N MET A 215 0.23 26.63 11.51
CA MET A 215 1.50 27.17 11.00
C MET A 215 2.53 27.39 12.13
N GLN A 216 2.11 27.93 13.28
CA GLN A 216 2.99 28.10 14.45
C GLN A 216 3.47 26.75 14.98
N ALA A 217 2.58 25.75 15.07
CA ALA A 217 2.93 24.41 15.53
C ALA A 217 3.98 23.76 14.59
N VAL A 218 3.77 23.83 13.28
CA VAL A 218 4.71 23.31 12.27
C VAL A 218 6.08 23.96 12.38
N LEU A 219 6.12 25.31 12.41
CA LEU A 219 7.40 26.03 12.44
C LEU A 219 8.11 25.94 13.79
N ALA A 220 7.37 25.68 14.88
CA ALA A 220 7.98 25.37 16.18
C ALA A 220 8.62 23.97 16.18
N ALA A 221 8.05 23.02 15.47
CA ALA A 221 8.55 21.65 15.37
C ALA A 221 9.71 21.52 14.35
N ASP A 222 9.56 22.10 13.16
CA ASP A 222 10.54 21.99 12.06
C ASP A 222 10.46 23.21 11.11
N ALA A 223 11.05 24.32 11.54
CA ALA A 223 11.08 25.52 10.71
C ALA A 223 12.01 25.38 9.49
N GLU A 224 13.04 24.56 9.55
CA GLU A 224 14.01 24.38 8.48
C GLU A 224 13.35 23.76 7.24
N SER A 225 12.62 22.68 7.45
CA SER A 225 11.94 21.96 6.35
C SER A 225 10.70 22.70 5.83
N TYR A 226 9.92 23.36 6.69
CA TYR A 226 8.59 23.85 6.31
C TYR A 226 8.47 25.33 5.97
N ARG A 227 9.43 26.17 6.40
CA ARG A 227 9.37 27.62 6.14
C ARG A 227 9.16 27.95 4.67
N GLN A 228 9.91 27.31 3.79
CA GLN A 228 9.85 27.56 2.36
C GLN A 228 8.50 27.13 1.77
N TYR A 229 7.90 26.05 2.26
CA TYR A 229 6.56 25.63 1.81
C TYR A 229 5.49 26.69 2.11
N PHE A 230 5.56 27.36 3.30
CA PHE A 230 4.63 28.46 3.59
C PHE A 230 4.84 29.69 2.70
N LEU A 231 6.07 29.94 2.25
CA LEU A 231 6.38 31.03 1.37
C LEU A 231 5.98 30.77 -0.10
N ASP A 232 6.08 29.54 -0.57
CA ASP A 232 5.93 29.18 -1.97
C ASP A 232 4.52 28.70 -2.35
N ASN A 233 3.79 28.06 -1.46
CA ASN A 233 2.48 27.52 -1.75
C ASN A 233 1.47 28.65 -2.02
N ASP A 234 0.86 28.65 -3.22
CA ASP A 234 -0.06 29.69 -3.68
C ASP A 234 -1.35 29.78 -2.85
N ASP A 235 -1.79 28.71 -2.21
CA ASP A 235 -2.93 28.74 -1.32
C ASP A 235 -2.71 29.61 -0.08
N PHE A 236 -1.45 29.94 0.25
CA PHE A 236 -1.07 30.84 1.34
C PHE A 236 -0.79 32.28 0.88
N ALA A 237 -0.92 32.58 -0.42
CA ALA A 237 -0.57 33.88 -1.00
C ALA A 237 -1.29 35.06 -0.29
N ARG A 238 -2.55 34.89 0.11
CA ARG A 238 -3.33 35.92 0.82
C ARG A 238 -2.77 36.30 2.19
N PHE A 239 -1.97 35.43 2.80
CA PHE A 239 -1.38 35.66 4.13
C PHE A 239 0.01 36.31 4.07
N ARG A 240 0.76 36.16 2.97
CA ARG A 240 2.18 36.56 2.88
C ARG A 240 2.45 38.03 3.20
N HIS A 241 1.49 38.91 2.96
CA HIS A 241 1.59 40.34 3.25
C HIS A 241 1.10 40.73 4.65
N GLN A 242 0.51 39.81 5.40
CA GLN A 242 -0.03 40.07 6.72
C GLN A 242 1.10 40.13 7.77
N PRO A 243 1.09 41.11 8.71
CA PRO A 243 2.13 41.23 9.72
C PRO A 243 2.30 39.95 10.57
N ARG A 244 1.19 39.31 10.93
CA ARG A 244 1.19 38.05 11.73
C ARG A 244 1.93 36.92 11.00
N PHE A 245 1.69 36.78 9.68
CA PHE A 245 2.39 35.78 8.86
C PHE A 245 3.90 36.04 8.86
N ARG A 246 4.32 37.28 8.55
CA ARG A 246 5.73 37.67 8.50
C ARG A 246 6.45 37.45 9.83
N GLN A 247 5.80 37.81 10.93
CA GLN A 247 6.35 37.60 12.26
C GLN A 247 6.58 36.11 12.55
N ILE A 248 5.63 35.23 12.19
CA ILE A 248 5.73 33.80 12.45
C ILE A 248 6.78 33.14 11.54
N VAL A 249 6.81 33.49 10.26
CA VAL A 249 7.82 32.95 9.30
C VAL A 249 9.20 33.54 9.54
N GLY A 250 9.31 34.72 10.14
CA GLY A 250 10.59 35.40 10.41
C GLY A 250 11.18 36.12 9.19
N VAL A 251 10.32 36.85 8.43
CA VAL A 251 10.70 37.65 7.24
C VAL A 251 10.12 39.05 7.32
#